data_4905c15e94e0728fbdf251674d9255af
#
_entry.id   4905c15e94e0728fbdf251674d9255af
#
_cell.length_a   1.000
_cell.length_b   1.000
_cell.length_c   1.000
_cell.angle_alpha   90.00
_cell.angle_beta   90.00
_cell.angle_gamma   90.00
#
_symmetry.space_group_name_H-M   'P 1'
#
loop_
_entity.id
_entity.type
_entity.pdbx_description
1 polymer ?
#
loop_
_entity_poly.entity_id
_entity_poly.type
_entity_poly.pdbx_seq_one_letter_code
_entity_poly.pdbx_strand_id
1 'polypeptide(L)'
;MLKEDEILKFIQEDKVSTKKNLASIGQKYYDADHDIMHYRMFYFNADGKLVEDTTRSNVKISHPFFTELVDQAVQYMLSGENGIIHSDIPELQTRLDEYFDDDFICELNDVLTGTMAKGFEYMYAYMNKDGKLSFECADSLGVVEVREKDTDDGCAYVIYWYVDKLTKENKVIKRIQVWDENQTTFYVQEEEGKLILDESEPINPRPHVIYKKDGDDSIYYENFGFIPFFRLDNNKKQWSGLKPIKDLIDDYDIMSCGLSNNLADFDYPLHVVKGFQGDNLDELQQNLKTKKMIGVDSDGGVEVHTIDIPYQARQAKMQEDEKNIYRFGMGFNSAQLGDGNVTNVVIKSRYALLDLKCNKLEIRMKQFLKKIVKVVIGEINRIDGTDYQVADVWFDFKREVMTNAQDNAQIELTDAQKQQIQINIILSLQGVLDDETIIQTICEILDIDYEDIKDKLPEDEEQDNQLAQSTLEGIVPEEGGEDIDE
;
A
#
# COMPACT_ATOMS: atom_id res chain seq x y z
N MET A 1 -26.08 1.33 -28.12
CA MET A 1 -24.66 1.15 -28.47
C MET A 1 -24.09 2.53 -28.77
N LEU A 2 -22.96 2.89 -28.17
CA LEU A 2 -22.26 4.16 -28.43
C LEU A 2 -21.66 4.15 -29.84
N LYS A 3 -21.62 5.31 -30.50
CA LYS A 3 -20.91 5.46 -31.76
C LYS A 3 -19.41 5.64 -31.51
N GLU A 4 -18.59 5.27 -32.46
CA GLU A 4 -17.13 5.33 -32.37
C GLU A 4 -16.61 6.74 -32.04
N ASP A 5 -17.18 7.78 -32.65
CA ASP A 5 -16.83 9.18 -32.38
C ASP A 5 -17.24 9.63 -30.95
N GLU A 6 -18.35 9.09 -30.42
CA GLU A 6 -18.79 9.35 -29.05
C GLU A 6 -17.87 8.72 -28.03
N ILE A 7 -17.40 7.48 -28.28
CA ILE A 7 -16.43 6.78 -27.43
C ILE A 7 -15.14 7.58 -27.31
N LEU A 8 -14.57 8.03 -28.44
CA LEU A 8 -13.36 8.84 -28.45
C LEU A 8 -13.54 10.18 -27.75
N LYS A 9 -14.71 10.80 -27.92
CA LYS A 9 -15.04 12.06 -27.23
C LYS A 9 -15.09 11.88 -25.71
N PHE A 10 -15.76 10.85 -25.21
CA PHE A 10 -15.80 10.56 -23.77
C PHE A 10 -14.40 10.31 -23.20
N ILE A 11 -13.56 9.55 -23.90
CA ILE A 11 -12.17 9.31 -23.48
C ILE A 11 -11.38 10.64 -23.40
N GLN A 12 -11.52 11.52 -24.39
CA GLN A 12 -10.82 12.80 -24.42
C GLN A 12 -11.29 13.74 -23.31
N GLU A 13 -12.59 13.85 -23.11
CA GLU A 13 -13.17 14.70 -22.05
C GLU A 13 -12.78 14.21 -20.66
N ASP A 14 -12.80 12.90 -20.43
CA ASP A 14 -12.39 12.32 -19.14
C ASP A 14 -10.92 12.53 -18.85
N LYS A 15 -10.03 12.37 -19.85
CA LYS A 15 -8.58 12.59 -19.70
C LYS A 15 -8.24 13.98 -19.17
N VAL A 16 -8.96 15.01 -19.58
CA VAL A 16 -8.71 16.41 -19.17
C VAL A 16 -9.48 16.80 -17.92
N SER A 17 -10.24 15.88 -17.33
CA SER A 17 -11.00 16.15 -16.10
C SER A 17 -10.06 16.43 -14.93
N THR A 18 -10.50 17.30 -14.02
CA THR A 18 -9.72 17.62 -12.80
C THR A 18 -9.44 16.36 -11.97
N LYS A 19 -10.38 15.42 -11.93
CA LYS A 19 -10.27 14.16 -11.22
C LYS A 19 -9.09 13.31 -11.77
N LYS A 20 -9.05 13.12 -13.09
CA LYS A 20 -7.99 12.34 -13.75
C LYS A 20 -6.62 13.03 -13.67
N ASN A 21 -6.59 14.35 -13.76
CA ASN A 21 -5.35 15.11 -13.58
C ASN A 21 -4.78 14.91 -12.16
N LEU A 22 -5.61 14.97 -11.12
CA LEU A 22 -5.16 14.70 -9.75
C LEU A 22 -4.73 13.25 -9.55
N ALA A 23 -5.42 12.28 -10.16
CA ALA A 23 -5.05 10.87 -10.13
C ALA A 23 -3.70 10.63 -10.83
N SER A 24 -3.48 11.25 -12.00
CA SER A 24 -2.21 11.17 -12.74
C SER A 24 -1.04 11.74 -11.94
N ILE A 25 -1.24 12.86 -11.22
CA ILE A 25 -0.21 13.41 -10.33
C ILE A 25 0.09 12.40 -9.19
N GLY A 26 -0.93 11.80 -8.60
CA GLY A 26 -0.76 10.79 -7.57
C GLY A 26 0.06 9.58 -8.06
N GLN A 27 -0.24 9.08 -9.27
CA GLN A 27 0.52 8.00 -9.89
C GLN A 27 1.98 8.37 -10.13
N LYS A 28 2.25 9.55 -10.68
CA LYS A 28 3.63 10.03 -10.91
C LYS A 28 4.46 10.05 -9.63
N TYR A 29 3.88 10.53 -8.53
CA TYR A 29 4.59 10.58 -7.25
C TYR A 29 4.77 9.19 -6.64
N TYR A 30 3.85 8.27 -6.88
CA TYR A 30 4.03 6.87 -6.51
C TYR A 30 5.18 6.22 -7.30
N ASP A 31 5.29 6.55 -8.59
CA ASP A 31 6.37 6.08 -9.49
C ASP A 31 7.69 6.86 -9.31
N ALA A 32 7.80 7.70 -8.29
CA ALA A 32 8.94 8.58 -8.02
C ALA A 32 9.27 9.59 -9.16
N ASP A 33 8.32 9.87 -10.06
CA ASP A 33 8.43 10.93 -11.08
C ASP A 33 7.89 12.25 -10.53
N HIS A 34 8.61 12.81 -9.54
CA HIS A 34 8.24 14.03 -8.84
C HIS A 34 8.48 15.28 -9.71
N ASP A 35 7.85 16.39 -9.34
CA ASP A 35 8.02 17.68 -10.03
C ASP A 35 9.48 18.13 -10.08
N ILE A 36 10.31 17.74 -9.11
CA ILE A 36 11.75 18.05 -9.07
C ILE A 36 12.51 17.45 -10.28
N MET A 37 12.07 16.31 -10.82
CA MET A 37 12.70 15.68 -11.98
C MET A 37 12.59 16.54 -13.23
N HIS A 38 11.58 17.40 -13.27
CA HIS A 38 11.30 18.34 -14.37
C HIS A 38 11.69 19.78 -14.05
N TYR A 39 12.30 20.01 -12.86
CA TYR A 39 12.70 21.34 -12.41
C TYR A 39 13.78 21.93 -13.31
N ARG A 40 13.61 23.21 -13.72
CA ARG A 40 14.57 23.97 -14.52
C ARG A 40 14.87 25.27 -13.82
N MET A 41 16.14 25.69 -13.84
CA MET A 41 16.57 26.98 -13.32
C MET A 41 16.60 28.01 -14.44
N PHE A 42 16.15 29.21 -14.13
CA PHE A 42 16.13 30.32 -15.08
C PHE A 42 16.73 31.57 -14.45
N TYR A 43 17.32 32.41 -15.27
CA TYR A 43 17.79 33.72 -14.88
C TYR A 43 17.46 34.79 -15.97
N PHE A 44 17.43 36.06 -15.57
CA PHE A 44 17.29 37.12 -16.53
C PHE A 44 18.69 37.54 -17.04
N ASN A 45 18.90 37.46 -18.35
CA ASN A 45 20.14 37.93 -18.97
C ASN A 45 20.24 39.46 -18.98
N ALA A 46 21.36 40.01 -19.49
CA ALA A 46 21.59 41.46 -19.57
C ALA A 46 20.52 42.21 -20.38
N ASP A 47 19.84 41.55 -21.30
CA ASP A 47 18.75 42.10 -22.12
C ASP A 47 17.38 41.99 -21.46
N GLY A 48 17.29 41.48 -20.21
CA GLY A 48 16.06 41.29 -19.48
C GLY A 48 15.23 40.10 -19.98
N LYS A 49 15.79 39.18 -20.76
CA LYS A 49 15.13 37.97 -21.24
C LYS A 49 15.34 36.81 -20.24
N LEU A 50 14.29 36.05 -19.99
CA LEU A 50 14.35 34.83 -19.18
C LEU A 50 15.07 33.75 -20.00
N VAL A 51 16.18 33.22 -19.48
CA VAL A 51 17.01 32.20 -20.13
C VAL A 51 17.23 31.06 -19.15
N GLU A 52 17.20 29.81 -19.65
CA GLU A 52 17.51 28.64 -18.84
C GLU A 52 18.98 28.64 -18.41
N ASP A 53 19.24 28.47 -17.12
CA ASP A 53 20.60 28.40 -16.58
C ASP A 53 21.12 26.96 -16.67
N THR A 54 21.97 26.74 -17.64
CA THR A 54 22.63 25.42 -17.84
C THR A 54 24.04 25.39 -17.26
N THR A 55 24.49 26.47 -16.59
CA THR A 55 25.85 26.63 -16.08
C THR A 55 25.98 26.18 -14.63
N ARG A 56 24.89 26.24 -13.85
CA ARG A 56 24.82 25.75 -12.46
C ARG A 56 24.54 24.28 -12.42
N SER A 57 25.00 23.64 -11.36
CA SER A 57 24.62 22.26 -11.04
C SER A 57 23.09 22.18 -10.85
N ASN A 58 22.47 21.17 -11.46
CA ASN A 58 21.03 20.93 -11.36
C ASN A 58 20.80 19.44 -11.07
N VAL A 59 21.25 19.00 -9.90
CA VAL A 59 21.04 17.66 -9.39
C VAL A 59 19.55 17.48 -9.13
N LYS A 60 18.99 16.34 -9.55
CA LYS A 60 17.59 15.99 -9.42
C LYS A 60 17.49 14.65 -8.72
N ILE A 61 16.91 14.66 -7.54
CA ILE A 61 16.71 13.48 -6.70
C ILE A 61 15.29 13.55 -6.18
N SER A 62 14.47 12.56 -6.51
CA SER A 62 13.17 12.36 -5.89
C SER A 62 13.29 11.46 -4.68
N HIS A 63 12.57 11.77 -3.61
CA HIS A 63 12.54 10.97 -2.40
C HIS A 63 11.17 10.26 -2.30
N PRO A 64 11.09 8.94 -2.48
CA PRO A 64 9.83 8.21 -2.67
C PRO A 64 9.04 8.00 -1.36
N PHE A 65 8.86 9.04 -0.55
CA PHE A 65 8.06 8.99 0.68
C PHE A 65 6.62 8.54 0.42
N PHE A 66 6.05 8.98 -0.70
CA PHE A 66 4.66 8.64 -1.01
C PHE A 66 4.50 7.16 -1.34
N THR A 67 5.44 6.59 -2.09
CA THR A 67 5.51 5.14 -2.38
C THR A 67 5.56 4.36 -1.07
N GLU A 68 6.50 4.70 -0.18
CA GLU A 68 6.63 4.05 1.13
C GLU A 68 5.33 4.12 1.95
N LEU A 69 4.67 5.29 2.01
CA LEU A 69 3.43 5.49 2.76
C LEU A 69 2.22 4.75 2.17
N VAL A 70 2.21 4.51 0.87
CA VAL A 70 1.18 3.69 0.20
C VAL A 70 1.45 2.23 0.48
N ASP A 71 2.68 1.77 0.26
CA ASP A 71 3.07 0.37 0.44
C ASP A 71 2.90 -0.09 1.89
N GLN A 72 3.31 0.74 2.86
CA GLN A 72 3.04 0.48 4.29
C GLN A 72 1.55 0.24 4.56
N ALA A 73 0.68 1.09 4.01
CA ALA A 73 -0.74 1.00 4.28
C ALA A 73 -1.38 -0.22 3.59
N VAL A 74 -0.98 -0.53 2.35
CA VAL A 74 -1.48 -1.69 1.59
C VAL A 74 -1.04 -2.98 2.26
N GLN A 75 0.25 -3.12 2.55
CA GLN A 75 0.79 -4.31 3.22
C GLN A 75 0.15 -4.52 4.60
N TYR A 76 -0.02 -3.44 5.36
CA TYR A 76 -0.67 -3.51 6.67
C TYR A 76 -2.15 -3.91 6.59
N MET A 77 -2.87 -3.51 5.54
CA MET A 77 -4.27 -3.92 5.34
C MET A 77 -4.43 -5.38 4.92
N LEU A 78 -3.42 -5.95 4.24
CA LEU A 78 -3.43 -7.31 3.72
C LEU A 78 -2.58 -8.29 4.55
N SER A 79 -2.11 -7.89 5.74
CA SER A 79 -1.17 -8.69 6.56
C SER A 79 -1.78 -9.88 7.28
N GLY A 80 -3.11 -10.06 7.26
CA GLY A 80 -3.79 -11.15 7.97
C GLY A 80 -3.51 -12.52 7.35
N GLU A 81 -3.07 -13.49 8.16
CA GLU A 81 -2.71 -14.84 7.71
C GLU A 81 -3.89 -15.67 7.19
N ASN A 82 -5.11 -15.41 7.66
CA ASN A 82 -6.27 -16.26 7.41
C ASN A 82 -7.15 -15.80 6.22
N GLY A 83 -6.65 -14.82 5.41
CA GLY A 83 -7.48 -14.21 4.37
C GLY A 83 -8.48 -13.18 4.93
N ILE A 84 -9.32 -12.63 4.06
CA ILE A 84 -10.24 -11.51 4.39
C ILE A 84 -11.70 -11.95 4.33
N ILE A 85 -12.05 -12.98 3.57
CA ILE A 85 -13.41 -13.36 3.20
C ILE A 85 -13.72 -14.72 3.79
N HIS A 86 -14.73 -14.79 4.65
CA HIS A 86 -15.05 -15.98 5.42
C HIS A 86 -16.54 -16.30 5.42
N SER A 87 -16.85 -17.59 5.61
CA SER A 87 -18.21 -18.10 5.85
C SER A 87 -18.19 -19.13 6.97
N ASP A 88 -19.26 -19.16 7.77
CA ASP A 88 -19.46 -20.19 8.79
C ASP A 88 -20.00 -21.50 8.18
N ILE A 89 -20.32 -21.51 6.88
CA ILE A 89 -20.81 -22.68 6.13
C ILE A 89 -19.60 -23.32 5.44
N PRO A 90 -19.14 -24.54 5.85
CA PRO A 90 -17.90 -25.13 5.34
C PRO A 90 -17.89 -25.35 3.83
N GLU A 91 -19.03 -25.77 3.26
CA GLU A 91 -19.17 -25.99 1.82
C GLU A 91 -19.03 -24.67 1.03
N LEU A 92 -19.62 -23.58 1.54
CA LEU A 92 -19.48 -22.25 0.95
C LEU A 92 -18.05 -21.73 1.09
N GLN A 93 -17.42 -21.92 2.28
CA GLN A 93 -16.02 -21.50 2.47
C GLN A 93 -15.10 -22.15 1.45
N THR A 94 -15.21 -23.47 1.24
CA THR A 94 -14.41 -24.19 0.24
C THR A 94 -14.58 -23.63 -1.17
N ARG A 95 -15.82 -23.25 -1.52
CA ARG A 95 -16.09 -22.62 -2.83
C ARG A 95 -15.57 -21.19 -2.93
N LEU A 96 -15.65 -20.40 -1.85
CA LEU A 96 -15.10 -19.04 -1.79
C LEU A 96 -13.57 -19.04 -1.98
N ASP A 97 -12.87 -19.99 -1.38
CA ASP A 97 -11.41 -20.13 -1.47
C ASP A 97 -10.94 -20.41 -2.92
N GLU A 98 -11.80 -21.00 -3.77
CA GLU A 98 -11.49 -21.19 -5.20
C GLU A 98 -11.52 -19.90 -6.03
N TYR A 99 -12.25 -18.86 -5.58
CA TYR A 99 -12.39 -17.58 -6.26
C TYR A 99 -11.53 -16.48 -5.65
N PHE A 100 -11.27 -16.57 -4.33
CA PHE A 100 -10.49 -15.60 -3.58
C PHE A 100 -9.10 -16.15 -3.24
N ASP A 101 -8.49 -16.71 -4.27
CA ASP A 101 -7.14 -17.28 -4.27
C ASP A 101 -6.04 -16.20 -4.28
N ASP A 102 -4.78 -16.64 -4.39
CA ASP A 102 -3.61 -15.76 -4.42
C ASP A 102 -3.65 -14.77 -5.60
N ASP A 103 -4.20 -15.19 -6.76
CA ASP A 103 -4.34 -14.32 -7.92
C ASP A 103 -5.31 -13.16 -7.62
N PHE A 104 -6.45 -13.46 -6.97
CA PHE A 104 -7.36 -12.42 -6.50
C PHE A 104 -6.72 -11.47 -5.50
N ILE A 105 -5.90 -11.97 -4.58
CA ILE A 105 -5.21 -11.14 -3.60
C ILE A 105 -4.18 -10.23 -4.27
N CYS A 106 -3.48 -10.70 -5.31
CA CYS A 106 -2.60 -9.86 -6.14
C CYS A 106 -3.36 -8.71 -6.79
N GLU A 107 -4.48 -9.00 -7.45
CA GLU A 107 -5.33 -7.98 -8.07
C GLU A 107 -5.92 -6.99 -7.04
N LEU A 108 -6.27 -7.49 -5.85
CA LEU A 108 -6.75 -6.66 -4.74
C LEU A 108 -5.65 -5.73 -4.20
N ASN A 109 -4.41 -6.20 -4.14
CA ASN A 109 -3.24 -5.39 -3.79
C ASN A 109 -3.08 -4.22 -4.78
N ASP A 110 -3.18 -4.51 -6.09
CA ASP A 110 -3.08 -3.48 -7.13
C ASP A 110 -4.22 -2.47 -7.06
N VAL A 111 -5.45 -2.93 -6.79
CA VAL A 111 -6.61 -2.04 -6.57
C VAL A 111 -6.41 -1.15 -5.34
N LEU A 112 -5.88 -1.67 -4.25
CA LEU A 112 -5.60 -0.88 -3.04
C LEU A 112 -4.50 0.15 -3.28
N THR A 113 -3.42 -0.26 -3.92
CA THR A 113 -2.29 0.60 -4.29
C THR A 113 -2.78 1.74 -5.18
N GLY A 114 -3.49 1.41 -6.27
CA GLY A 114 -4.07 2.40 -7.17
C GLY A 114 -5.08 3.31 -6.47
N THR A 115 -5.90 2.78 -5.58
CA THR A 115 -6.87 3.57 -4.79
C THR A 115 -6.17 4.60 -3.92
N MET A 116 -5.08 4.24 -3.25
CA MET A 116 -4.33 5.16 -2.40
C MET A 116 -3.51 6.16 -3.22
N ALA A 117 -2.86 5.69 -4.28
CA ALA A 117 -2.02 6.50 -5.14
C ALA A 117 -2.85 7.49 -5.98
N LYS A 118 -3.89 7.04 -6.65
CA LYS A 118 -4.71 7.81 -7.59
C LYS A 118 -5.98 8.41 -6.97
N GLY A 119 -6.43 7.87 -5.81
CA GLY A 119 -7.64 8.30 -5.11
C GLY A 119 -8.85 7.41 -5.37
N PHE A 120 -8.82 6.56 -6.38
CA PHE A 120 -9.81 5.53 -6.70
C PHE A 120 -9.21 4.55 -7.71
N GLU A 121 -9.70 3.31 -7.68
CA GLU A 121 -9.31 2.26 -8.62
C GLU A 121 -10.50 1.36 -8.92
N TYR A 122 -10.36 0.53 -9.95
CA TYR A 122 -11.41 -0.39 -10.36
C TYR A 122 -10.90 -1.83 -10.36
N MET A 123 -11.81 -2.73 -10.07
CA MET A 123 -11.71 -4.15 -10.37
C MET A 123 -12.89 -4.53 -11.26
N TYR A 124 -12.70 -5.38 -12.24
CA TYR A 124 -13.80 -5.89 -13.03
C TYR A 124 -13.82 -7.42 -13.04
N ALA A 125 -15.02 -7.97 -13.19
CA ALA A 125 -15.24 -9.40 -13.29
C ALA A 125 -15.43 -9.80 -14.76
N TYR A 126 -14.83 -10.90 -15.15
CA TYR A 126 -14.94 -11.45 -16.49
C TYR A 126 -14.84 -12.98 -16.49
N MET A 127 -15.31 -13.61 -17.55
CA MET A 127 -15.08 -15.04 -17.74
C MET A 127 -13.76 -15.25 -18.51
N ASN A 128 -12.85 -15.98 -17.88
CA ASN A 128 -11.57 -16.31 -18.51
C ASN A 128 -11.73 -17.35 -19.65
N LYS A 129 -10.62 -17.73 -20.28
CA LYS A 129 -10.60 -18.69 -21.42
C LYS A 129 -11.12 -20.08 -21.04
N ASP A 130 -11.01 -20.43 -19.78
CA ASP A 130 -11.46 -21.72 -19.22
C ASP A 130 -12.94 -21.69 -18.78
N GLY A 131 -13.60 -20.54 -18.95
CA GLY A 131 -14.99 -20.33 -18.53
C GLY A 131 -15.16 -20.17 -17.01
N LYS A 132 -14.09 -19.85 -16.29
CA LYS A 132 -14.11 -19.55 -14.85
C LYS A 132 -14.23 -18.03 -14.65
N LEU A 133 -15.07 -17.63 -13.69
CA LEU A 133 -15.16 -16.24 -13.23
C LEU A 133 -13.82 -15.81 -12.63
N SER A 134 -13.28 -14.72 -13.14
CA SER A 134 -12.00 -14.14 -12.72
C SER A 134 -12.13 -12.63 -12.52
N PHE A 135 -11.17 -12.06 -11.82
CA PHE A 135 -11.15 -10.62 -11.50
C PHE A 135 -9.81 -10.04 -11.96
N GLU A 136 -9.83 -8.79 -12.39
CA GLU A 136 -8.61 -8.08 -12.81
C GLU A 136 -8.73 -6.60 -12.44
N CYS A 137 -7.62 -6.00 -12.04
CA CYS A 137 -7.52 -4.58 -11.77
C CYS A 137 -7.57 -3.79 -13.09
N ALA A 138 -8.42 -2.77 -13.16
CA ALA A 138 -8.49 -1.86 -14.28
C ALA A 138 -7.99 -0.48 -13.88
N ASP A 139 -6.91 -0.02 -14.52
CA ASP A 139 -6.33 1.30 -14.25
C ASP A 139 -7.39 2.40 -14.36
N SER A 140 -7.64 3.06 -13.24
CA SER A 140 -8.61 4.13 -13.15
C SER A 140 -8.34 5.28 -14.12
N LEU A 141 -7.12 5.46 -14.60
CA LEU A 141 -6.80 6.44 -15.64
C LEU A 141 -7.36 6.06 -17.01
N GLY A 142 -7.57 4.75 -17.23
CA GLY A 142 -8.15 4.20 -18.45
C GLY A 142 -9.67 3.94 -18.40
N VAL A 143 -10.30 3.99 -17.22
CA VAL A 143 -11.74 3.69 -17.06
C VAL A 143 -12.56 4.96 -17.11
N VAL A 144 -13.57 5.02 -17.99
CA VAL A 144 -14.50 6.15 -18.18
C VAL A 144 -15.93 5.70 -17.87
N GLU A 145 -16.55 6.28 -16.86
CA GLU A 145 -17.96 6.04 -16.51
C GLU A 145 -18.87 6.96 -17.35
N VAL A 146 -19.69 6.38 -18.21
CA VAL A 146 -20.71 7.11 -18.97
C VAL A 146 -22.05 6.94 -18.30
N ARG A 147 -22.61 8.03 -17.76
CA ARG A 147 -23.87 8.06 -17.04
C ARG A 147 -24.96 8.68 -17.88
N GLU A 148 -26.20 8.18 -17.77
CA GLU A 148 -27.35 8.79 -18.44
C GLU A 148 -27.76 10.10 -17.77
N LYS A 149 -27.61 10.19 -16.44
CA LYS A 149 -27.94 11.35 -15.63
C LYS A 149 -26.91 11.59 -14.54
N ASP A 150 -26.66 12.85 -14.22
CA ASP A 150 -25.69 13.24 -13.19
C ASP A 150 -26.05 12.74 -11.78
N THR A 151 -27.32 12.42 -11.54
CA THR A 151 -27.84 12.01 -10.23
C THR A 151 -27.99 10.50 -10.07
N ASP A 152 -27.77 9.71 -11.14
CA ASP A 152 -27.92 8.27 -11.09
C ASP A 152 -26.65 7.60 -10.53
N ASP A 153 -26.84 6.62 -9.67
CA ASP A 153 -25.73 5.80 -9.13
C ASP A 153 -25.22 4.77 -10.14
N GLY A 154 -25.94 4.55 -11.25
CA GLY A 154 -25.61 3.62 -12.33
C GLY A 154 -24.86 4.26 -13.49
N CYS A 155 -24.11 3.45 -14.22
CA CYS A 155 -23.51 3.79 -15.50
C CYS A 155 -24.31 3.13 -16.62
N ALA A 156 -24.56 3.86 -17.71
CA ALA A 156 -25.12 3.27 -18.94
C ALA A 156 -24.07 2.47 -19.69
N TYR A 157 -22.83 2.95 -19.66
CA TYR A 157 -21.66 2.29 -20.22
C TYR A 157 -20.44 2.53 -19.35
N VAL A 158 -19.49 1.58 -19.38
CA VAL A 158 -18.11 1.75 -18.91
C VAL A 158 -17.20 1.55 -20.11
N ILE A 159 -16.34 2.53 -20.39
CA ILE A 159 -15.31 2.44 -21.41
C ILE A 159 -14.00 2.20 -20.69
N TYR A 160 -13.31 1.08 -21.02
CA TYR A 160 -11.96 0.79 -20.52
C TYR A 160 -10.99 0.78 -21.68
N TRP A 161 -9.97 1.64 -21.63
CA TRP A 161 -8.96 1.74 -22.67
C TRP A 161 -7.56 1.63 -22.06
N TYR A 162 -6.68 0.95 -22.76
CA TYR A 162 -5.28 0.78 -22.38
C TYR A 162 -4.39 0.63 -23.61
N VAL A 163 -3.08 0.83 -23.41
CA VAL A 163 -2.07 0.58 -24.44
C VAL A 163 -1.68 -0.89 -24.36
N ASP A 164 -2.02 -1.66 -25.40
CA ASP A 164 -1.74 -3.10 -25.45
C ASP A 164 -0.26 -3.36 -25.77
N LYS A 165 0.22 -2.80 -26.85
CA LYS A 165 1.60 -3.02 -27.30
C LYS A 165 2.10 -1.89 -28.21
N LEU A 166 3.43 -1.84 -28.32
CA LEU A 166 4.12 -1.15 -29.39
C LEU A 166 4.47 -2.17 -30.48
N THR A 167 4.15 -1.86 -31.73
CA THR A 167 4.57 -2.68 -32.87
C THR A 167 6.07 -2.56 -33.10
N LYS A 168 6.65 -3.44 -33.93
CA LYS A 168 8.07 -3.34 -34.37
C LYS A 168 8.40 -2.00 -35.06
N GLU A 169 7.38 -1.32 -35.56
CA GLU A 169 7.47 0.02 -36.18
C GLU A 169 7.25 1.15 -35.17
N ASN A 170 7.24 0.86 -33.86
CA ASN A 170 6.94 1.79 -32.76
C ASN A 170 5.54 2.40 -32.80
N LYS A 171 4.58 1.78 -33.48
CA LYS A 171 3.20 2.24 -33.47
C LYS A 171 2.50 1.81 -32.20
N VAL A 172 1.78 2.71 -31.56
CA VAL A 172 0.99 2.45 -30.36
C VAL A 172 -0.34 1.83 -30.77
N ILE A 173 -0.64 0.64 -30.24
CA ILE A 173 -1.94 0.00 -30.36
C ILE A 173 -2.67 0.17 -29.03
N LYS A 174 -3.83 0.83 -29.09
CA LYS A 174 -4.75 0.98 -27.95
C LYS A 174 -5.90 0.00 -28.15
N ARG A 175 -6.24 -0.71 -27.08
CA ARG A 175 -7.47 -1.49 -26.99
C ARG A 175 -8.50 -0.73 -26.19
N ILE A 176 -9.75 -0.77 -26.65
CA ILE A 176 -10.86 -0.09 -26.02
C ILE A 176 -12.00 -1.09 -25.91
N GLN A 177 -12.46 -1.28 -24.69
CA GLN A 177 -13.58 -2.13 -24.34
C GLN A 177 -14.75 -1.25 -23.93
N VAL A 178 -15.91 -1.48 -24.50
CA VAL A 178 -17.17 -0.78 -24.14
C VAL A 178 -18.10 -1.79 -23.53
N TRP A 179 -18.36 -1.62 -22.24
CA TRP A 179 -19.18 -2.50 -21.44
C TRP A 179 -20.57 -1.90 -21.24
N ASP A 180 -21.62 -2.65 -21.50
CA ASP A 180 -23.01 -2.35 -21.14
C ASP A 180 -23.55 -3.45 -20.20
N GLU A 181 -24.81 -3.45 -19.86
CA GLU A 181 -25.43 -4.43 -18.93
C GLU A 181 -25.40 -5.87 -19.46
N ASN A 182 -25.29 -6.06 -20.77
CA ASN A 182 -25.47 -7.35 -21.43
C ASN A 182 -24.19 -7.91 -22.05
N GLN A 183 -23.31 -7.03 -22.55
CA GLN A 183 -22.20 -7.43 -23.40
C GLN A 183 -21.04 -6.43 -23.38
N THR A 184 -19.91 -6.87 -23.91
CA THR A 184 -18.72 -6.05 -24.11
C THR A 184 -18.39 -5.98 -25.60
N THR A 185 -18.18 -4.76 -26.11
CA THR A 185 -17.72 -4.54 -27.48
C THR A 185 -16.25 -4.14 -27.46
N PHE A 186 -15.44 -4.81 -28.26
CA PHE A 186 -14.00 -4.62 -28.32
C PHE A 186 -13.61 -3.84 -29.57
N TYR A 187 -12.76 -2.84 -29.37
CA TYR A 187 -12.23 -1.97 -30.42
C TYR A 187 -10.71 -1.89 -30.34
N VAL A 188 -10.09 -1.60 -31.47
CA VAL A 188 -8.67 -1.31 -31.60
C VAL A 188 -8.51 0.06 -32.22
N GLN A 189 -7.54 0.82 -31.74
CA GLN A 189 -7.11 2.08 -32.32
C GLN A 189 -5.59 2.05 -32.54
N GLU A 190 -5.16 2.21 -33.79
CA GLU A 190 -3.75 2.40 -34.13
C GLU A 190 -3.40 3.89 -34.07
N GLU A 191 -2.44 4.26 -33.24
CA GLU A 191 -2.04 5.65 -32.98
C GLU A 191 -3.24 6.53 -32.59
N GLU A 192 -3.51 7.60 -33.33
CA GLU A 192 -4.69 8.46 -33.21
C GLU A 192 -5.68 8.25 -34.36
N GLY A 193 -5.64 7.07 -34.98
CA GLY A 193 -6.51 6.69 -36.09
C GLY A 193 -7.96 6.49 -35.68
N LYS A 194 -8.76 6.02 -36.64
CA LYS A 194 -10.16 5.67 -36.41
C LYS A 194 -10.25 4.45 -35.50
N LEU A 195 -11.30 4.43 -34.69
CA LEU A 195 -11.68 3.27 -33.91
C LEU A 195 -12.28 2.21 -34.84
N ILE A 196 -11.77 0.99 -34.78
CA ILE A 196 -12.24 -0.16 -35.56
C ILE A 196 -12.58 -1.31 -34.61
N LEU A 197 -13.55 -2.13 -34.99
CA LEU A 197 -13.87 -3.36 -34.24
C LEU A 197 -12.64 -4.27 -34.20
N ASP A 198 -12.38 -4.88 -33.05
CA ASP A 198 -11.29 -5.84 -32.88
C ASP A 198 -11.65 -7.15 -33.56
N GLU A 199 -11.01 -7.45 -34.70
CA GLU A 199 -11.18 -8.69 -35.46
C GLU A 199 -10.49 -9.90 -34.80
N SER A 200 -9.65 -9.68 -33.79
CA SER A 200 -9.01 -10.77 -33.05
C SER A 200 -9.95 -11.45 -32.05
N GLU A 201 -11.05 -10.79 -31.70
CA GLU A 201 -12.09 -11.36 -30.86
C GLU A 201 -13.06 -12.21 -31.67
N PRO A 202 -13.18 -13.54 -31.39
CA PRO A 202 -14.01 -14.45 -32.14
C PRO A 202 -15.49 -14.09 -32.13
N ILE A 203 -15.95 -13.46 -31.04
CA ILE A 203 -17.31 -12.99 -30.84
C ILE A 203 -17.22 -11.54 -30.42
N ASN A 204 -17.71 -10.62 -31.23
CA ASN A 204 -17.71 -9.19 -30.98
C ASN A 204 -18.98 -8.52 -31.49
N PRO A 205 -19.91 -8.01 -30.66
CA PRO A 205 -19.84 -7.93 -29.19
C PRO A 205 -19.94 -9.31 -28.50
N ARG A 206 -19.29 -9.44 -27.34
CA ARG A 206 -19.23 -10.68 -26.56
C ARG A 206 -20.14 -10.55 -25.32
N PRO A 207 -21.07 -11.51 -25.07
CA PRO A 207 -21.80 -11.61 -23.81
C PRO A 207 -20.85 -11.75 -22.62
N HIS A 208 -21.28 -11.27 -21.43
CA HIS A 208 -20.42 -11.29 -20.25
C HIS A 208 -20.05 -12.70 -19.81
N VAL A 209 -20.99 -13.64 -19.92
CA VAL A 209 -20.82 -15.03 -19.47
C VAL A 209 -21.02 -15.96 -20.66
N ILE A 210 -20.04 -16.81 -20.91
CA ILE A 210 -20.07 -17.86 -21.91
C ILE A 210 -19.63 -19.16 -21.25
N TYR A 211 -20.51 -20.17 -21.22
CA TYR A 211 -20.20 -21.43 -20.57
C TYR A 211 -20.77 -22.64 -21.31
N LYS A 212 -20.25 -23.81 -21.03
CA LYS A 212 -20.79 -25.11 -21.44
C LYS A 212 -21.27 -25.85 -20.19
N LYS A 213 -22.40 -26.57 -20.31
CA LYS A 213 -22.84 -27.49 -19.27
C LYS A 213 -22.19 -28.86 -19.48
N ASP A 214 -21.85 -29.52 -18.39
CA ASP A 214 -21.31 -30.88 -18.45
C ASP A 214 -22.31 -31.83 -19.15
N GLY A 215 -21.79 -32.54 -20.17
CA GLY A 215 -22.62 -33.47 -20.95
C GLY A 215 -23.45 -32.81 -22.06
N ASP A 216 -23.32 -31.52 -22.31
CA ASP A 216 -23.96 -30.79 -23.40
C ASP A 216 -22.90 -30.06 -24.25
N ASP A 217 -22.88 -30.29 -25.57
CA ASP A 217 -22.00 -29.59 -26.50
C ASP A 217 -22.45 -28.16 -26.84
N SER A 218 -23.61 -27.74 -26.30
CA SER A 218 -24.18 -26.42 -26.55
C SER A 218 -23.42 -25.35 -25.78
N ILE A 219 -23.21 -24.18 -26.39
CA ILE A 219 -22.63 -23.03 -25.77
C ILE A 219 -23.79 -22.12 -25.28
N TYR A 220 -23.75 -21.78 -24.02
CA TYR A 220 -24.72 -20.88 -23.38
C TYR A 220 -24.15 -19.49 -23.25
N TYR A 221 -25.00 -18.48 -23.50
CA TYR A 221 -24.67 -17.06 -23.45
C TYR A 221 -25.56 -16.38 -22.42
N GLU A 222 -24.94 -15.82 -21.39
CA GLU A 222 -25.63 -15.11 -20.29
C GLU A 222 -24.93 -13.77 -20.00
N ASN A 223 -25.50 -12.99 -19.12
CA ASN A 223 -24.93 -11.74 -18.64
C ASN A 223 -25.09 -11.61 -17.13
N PHE A 224 -24.34 -10.69 -16.52
CA PHE A 224 -24.45 -10.40 -15.09
C PHE A 224 -25.70 -9.58 -14.74
N GLY A 225 -26.40 -9.00 -15.72
CA GLY A 225 -27.51 -8.07 -15.53
C GLY A 225 -27.08 -6.69 -15.02
N PHE A 226 -25.78 -6.41 -15.03
CA PHE A 226 -25.17 -5.13 -14.68
C PHE A 226 -23.76 -5.06 -15.26
N ILE A 227 -23.16 -3.87 -15.27
CA ILE A 227 -21.78 -3.68 -15.73
C ILE A 227 -20.83 -4.14 -14.62
N PRO A 228 -20.00 -5.17 -14.83
CA PRO A 228 -19.20 -5.82 -13.78
C PRO A 228 -17.92 -5.05 -13.42
N PHE A 229 -18.00 -3.74 -13.29
CA PHE A 229 -16.92 -2.87 -12.84
C PHE A 229 -17.20 -2.37 -11.42
N PHE A 230 -16.28 -2.61 -10.52
CA PHE A 230 -16.38 -2.25 -9.10
C PHE A 230 -15.33 -1.20 -8.79
N ARG A 231 -15.77 -0.03 -8.33
CA ARG A 231 -14.87 1.05 -7.94
C ARG A 231 -14.63 1.07 -6.44
N LEU A 232 -13.37 1.12 -6.06
CA LEU A 232 -12.93 1.41 -4.71
C LEU A 232 -12.45 2.87 -4.63
N ASP A 233 -13.06 3.66 -3.77
CA ASP A 233 -12.69 5.07 -3.56
C ASP A 233 -11.87 5.23 -2.27
N ASN A 234 -10.74 5.92 -2.32
CA ASN A 234 -9.96 6.28 -1.13
C ASN A 234 -10.78 7.17 -0.16
N ASN A 235 -11.56 8.10 -0.71
CA ASN A 235 -12.45 8.96 0.06
C ASN A 235 -13.62 9.46 -0.83
N LYS A 236 -14.62 10.13 -0.23
CA LYS A 236 -15.78 10.63 -0.97
C LYS A 236 -15.43 11.56 -2.13
N LYS A 237 -14.33 12.29 -2.03
CA LYS A 237 -13.87 13.23 -3.06
C LYS A 237 -12.95 12.60 -4.10
N GLN A 238 -12.60 11.32 -3.93
CA GLN A 238 -11.67 10.58 -4.78
C GLN A 238 -10.29 11.25 -4.87
N TRP A 239 -9.83 11.80 -3.75
CA TRP A 239 -8.51 12.40 -3.67
C TRP A 239 -7.45 11.34 -3.33
N SER A 240 -6.33 11.45 -4.02
CA SER A 240 -5.10 10.72 -3.70
C SER A 240 -4.65 10.96 -2.26
N GLY A 241 -3.99 9.95 -1.68
CA GLY A 241 -3.27 10.06 -0.41
C GLY A 241 -2.11 11.07 -0.45
N LEU A 242 -1.64 11.44 -1.63
CA LEU A 242 -0.59 12.43 -1.85
C LEU A 242 -1.02 13.84 -1.42
N LYS A 243 -2.29 14.17 -1.58
CA LYS A 243 -2.78 15.55 -1.45
C LYS A 243 -2.35 16.30 -0.18
N PRO A 244 -2.37 15.69 1.03
CA PRO A 244 -1.96 16.41 2.25
C PRO A 244 -0.46 16.59 2.40
N ILE A 245 0.37 15.90 1.62
CA ILE A 245 1.83 15.84 1.80
C ILE A 245 2.63 16.25 0.57
N LYS A 246 1.99 16.49 -0.58
CA LYS A 246 2.68 16.83 -1.83
C LYS A 246 3.63 18.01 -1.65
N ASP A 247 3.13 19.11 -1.10
CA ASP A 247 3.92 20.34 -0.95
C ASP A 247 5.13 20.15 -0.01
N LEU A 248 5.02 19.24 0.98
CA LEU A 248 6.13 18.89 1.88
C LEU A 248 7.18 18.03 1.18
N ILE A 249 6.74 17.09 0.34
CA ILE A 249 7.66 16.28 -0.48
C ILE A 249 8.41 17.17 -1.47
N ASP A 250 7.69 18.08 -2.14
CA ASP A 250 8.30 19.03 -3.08
C ASP A 250 9.36 19.92 -2.39
N ASP A 251 9.05 20.42 -1.20
CA ASP A 251 9.99 21.24 -0.41
C ASP A 251 11.21 20.44 0.03
N TYR A 252 11.00 19.20 0.51
CA TYR A 252 12.09 18.30 0.86
C TYR A 252 13.01 18.03 -0.33
N ASP A 253 12.45 17.70 -1.49
CA ASP A 253 13.20 17.44 -2.72
C ASP A 253 14.02 18.68 -3.15
N ILE A 254 13.41 19.86 -3.11
CA ILE A 254 14.09 21.13 -3.44
C ILE A 254 15.22 21.40 -2.44
N MET A 255 15.01 21.21 -1.14
CA MET A 255 16.04 21.43 -0.12
C MET A 255 17.21 20.47 -0.26
N SER A 256 16.94 19.18 -0.51
CA SER A 256 17.95 18.14 -0.72
C SER A 256 18.76 18.39 -1.99
N CYS A 257 18.08 18.61 -3.12
CA CYS A 257 18.75 18.93 -4.39
C CYS A 257 19.55 20.23 -4.31
N GLY A 258 19.00 21.26 -3.62
CA GLY A 258 19.68 22.54 -3.42
C GLY A 258 20.94 22.39 -2.56
N LEU A 259 20.95 21.48 -1.57
CA LEU A 259 22.17 21.16 -0.81
C LEU A 259 23.21 20.51 -1.70
N SER A 260 22.82 19.50 -2.48
CA SER A 260 23.69 18.80 -3.43
C SER A 260 24.28 19.76 -4.49
N ASN A 261 23.46 20.65 -5.02
CA ASN A 261 23.91 21.67 -5.98
C ASN A 261 24.93 22.62 -5.36
N ASN A 262 24.67 23.10 -4.14
CA ASN A 262 25.60 23.99 -3.44
C ASN A 262 26.94 23.32 -3.14
N LEU A 263 26.91 22.04 -2.72
CA LEU A 263 28.13 21.26 -2.50
C LEU A 263 28.90 21.08 -3.81
N ALA A 264 28.23 20.78 -4.91
CA ALA A 264 28.87 20.61 -6.21
C ALA A 264 29.46 21.93 -6.76
N ASP A 265 28.75 23.05 -6.62
CA ASP A 265 29.17 24.34 -7.17
C ASP A 265 30.22 25.03 -6.29
N PHE A 266 30.23 24.83 -4.97
CA PHE A 266 31.08 25.53 -4.01
C PHE A 266 32.08 24.62 -3.26
N ASP A 267 32.29 23.36 -3.74
CA ASP A 267 33.30 22.45 -3.20
C ASP A 267 34.74 23.00 -3.36
N TYR A 268 34.94 23.86 -4.38
CA TYR A 268 36.21 24.51 -4.63
C TYR A 268 36.21 25.94 -4.06
N PRO A 269 37.27 26.30 -3.30
CA PRO A 269 37.37 27.65 -2.78
C PRO A 269 37.54 28.67 -3.90
N LEU A 270 36.98 29.86 -3.71
CA LEU A 270 37.17 31.01 -4.59
C LEU A 270 38.55 31.61 -4.30
N HIS A 271 39.44 31.60 -5.29
CA HIS A 271 40.71 32.23 -5.21
C HIS A 271 40.63 33.65 -5.75
N VAL A 272 40.85 34.64 -4.91
CA VAL A 272 40.98 36.05 -5.32
C VAL A 272 42.47 36.36 -5.43
N VAL A 273 42.94 36.52 -6.65
CA VAL A 273 44.36 36.77 -6.93
C VAL A 273 44.52 38.26 -7.32
N LYS A 274 45.37 38.98 -6.59
CA LYS A 274 45.75 40.37 -6.84
C LYS A 274 47.16 40.41 -7.45
N GLY A 275 47.37 41.13 -8.54
CA GLY A 275 48.66 41.27 -9.16
C GLY A 275 49.21 39.97 -9.75
N PHE A 276 48.37 39.20 -10.47
CA PHE A 276 48.83 37.99 -11.16
C PHE A 276 49.83 38.33 -12.28
N GLN A 277 50.99 37.64 -12.26
CA GLN A 277 52.06 37.79 -13.25
C GLN A 277 51.90 36.77 -14.39
N GLY A 278 50.77 36.68 -15.01
CA GLY A 278 50.50 35.78 -16.12
C GLY A 278 49.60 36.41 -17.17
N ASP A 279 49.52 35.80 -18.36
CA ASP A 279 48.89 36.39 -19.53
C ASP A 279 47.34 36.33 -19.49
N ASN A 280 46.74 35.34 -18.80
CA ASN A 280 45.30 35.18 -18.81
C ASN A 280 44.79 34.33 -17.63
N LEU A 281 43.46 34.23 -17.47
CA LEU A 281 42.78 33.48 -16.43
C LEU A 281 42.92 31.95 -16.60
N ASP A 282 43.13 31.45 -17.84
CA ASP A 282 43.29 30.02 -18.10
C ASP A 282 44.64 29.54 -17.57
N GLU A 283 45.70 30.34 -17.73
CA GLU A 283 47.02 30.08 -17.14
C GLU A 283 46.94 30.09 -15.61
N LEU A 284 46.20 31.04 -15.03
CA LEU A 284 45.95 31.10 -13.60
C LEU A 284 45.24 29.83 -13.10
N GLN A 285 44.19 29.41 -13.79
CA GLN A 285 43.44 28.19 -13.45
C GLN A 285 44.35 26.95 -13.55
N GLN A 286 45.16 26.84 -14.59
CA GLN A 286 46.09 25.73 -14.77
C GLN A 286 47.16 25.70 -13.68
N ASN A 287 47.69 26.85 -13.30
CA ASN A 287 48.69 26.98 -12.25
C ASN A 287 48.11 26.60 -10.88
N LEU A 288 46.86 27.03 -10.59
CA LEU A 288 46.15 26.65 -9.37
C LEU A 288 45.87 25.14 -9.31
N LYS A 289 45.37 24.56 -10.39
CA LYS A 289 44.95 23.13 -10.42
C LYS A 289 46.14 22.17 -10.49
N THR A 290 47.16 22.50 -11.30
CA THR A 290 48.22 21.54 -11.66
C THR A 290 49.53 21.83 -10.91
N LYS A 291 50.00 23.07 -10.93
CA LYS A 291 51.28 23.46 -10.34
C LYS A 291 51.17 23.80 -8.85
N LYS A 292 49.94 24.18 -8.39
CA LYS A 292 49.69 24.66 -7.02
C LYS A 292 50.58 25.82 -6.57
N MET A 293 51.06 26.61 -7.54
CA MET A 293 51.92 27.78 -7.35
C MET A 293 51.47 28.89 -8.28
N ILE A 294 51.48 30.10 -7.78
CA ILE A 294 51.08 31.29 -8.53
C ILE A 294 52.12 32.39 -8.30
N GLY A 295 52.58 33.01 -9.38
CA GLY A 295 53.38 34.23 -9.30
C GLY A 295 52.45 35.45 -9.14
N VAL A 296 52.76 36.30 -8.15
CA VAL A 296 52.06 37.57 -7.91
C VAL A 296 53.09 38.71 -7.80
N ASP A 297 52.66 39.94 -8.04
CA ASP A 297 53.51 41.14 -7.87
C ASP A 297 53.90 41.36 -6.39
N SER A 298 54.88 42.26 -6.16
CA SER A 298 55.38 42.54 -4.81
C SER A 298 54.30 43.00 -3.82
N ASP A 299 53.27 43.69 -4.34
CA ASP A 299 52.11 44.12 -3.58
C ASP A 299 50.86 43.23 -3.79
N GLY A 300 51.04 42.11 -4.49
CA GLY A 300 50.02 41.14 -4.82
C GLY A 300 49.78 40.12 -3.69
N GLY A 301 48.74 39.34 -3.85
CA GLY A 301 48.41 38.28 -2.91
C GLY A 301 47.33 37.34 -3.40
N VAL A 302 47.19 36.23 -2.74
CA VAL A 302 46.11 35.26 -2.98
C VAL A 302 45.28 35.19 -1.72
N GLU A 303 44.00 35.53 -1.84
CA GLU A 303 43.00 35.33 -0.79
C GLU A 303 42.14 34.13 -1.18
N VAL A 304 41.91 33.24 -0.25
CA VAL A 304 41.07 32.03 -0.44
C VAL A 304 39.80 32.25 0.35
N HIS A 305 38.67 32.32 -0.36
CA HIS A 305 37.36 32.46 0.23
C HIS A 305 36.59 31.14 0.07
N THR A 306 36.12 30.62 1.16
CA THR A 306 35.13 29.53 1.19
C THR A 306 33.75 30.11 1.38
N ILE A 307 32.78 29.62 0.65
CA ILE A 307 31.37 30.02 0.81
C ILE A 307 30.75 29.12 1.86
N ASP A 308 30.28 29.74 2.92
CA ASP A 308 29.55 28.98 3.97
C ASP A 308 28.18 28.57 3.43
N ILE A 309 27.98 27.24 3.32
CA ILE A 309 26.69 26.66 2.97
C ILE A 309 25.87 26.56 4.24
N PRO A 310 24.61 27.03 4.27
CA PRO A 310 23.74 26.98 5.46
C PRO A 310 23.25 25.52 5.72
N TYR A 311 24.18 24.61 5.89
CA TYR A 311 23.96 23.17 6.01
C TYR A 311 23.03 22.84 7.22
N GLN A 312 23.30 23.42 8.40
CA GLN A 312 22.50 23.12 9.60
C GLN A 312 21.03 23.55 9.46
N ALA A 313 20.78 24.73 8.87
CA ALA A 313 19.43 25.21 8.65
C ALA A 313 18.65 24.32 7.67
N ARG A 314 19.32 23.87 6.59
CA ARG A 314 18.73 22.96 5.61
C ARG A 314 18.44 21.60 6.22
N GLN A 315 19.39 21.04 6.96
CA GLN A 315 19.20 19.77 7.64
C GLN A 315 18.04 19.82 8.63
N ALA A 316 17.95 20.88 9.44
CA ALA A 316 16.84 21.06 10.39
C ALA A 316 15.48 21.15 9.66
N LYS A 317 15.42 21.86 8.52
CA LYS A 317 14.20 21.98 7.72
C LYS A 317 13.81 20.61 7.11
N MET A 318 14.75 19.87 6.52
CA MET A 318 14.49 18.56 5.96
C MET A 318 13.99 17.56 7.03
N GLN A 319 14.56 17.58 8.23
CA GLN A 319 14.11 16.74 9.34
C GLN A 319 12.67 17.09 9.78
N GLU A 320 12.32 18.38 9.78
CA GLU A 320 10.96 18.81 10.08
C GLU A 320 9.97 18.38 8.99
N ASP A 321 10.34 18.53 7.72
CA ASP A 321 9.50 18.09 6.58
C ASP A 321 9.29 16.58 6.60
N GLU A 322 10.34 15.79 6.77
CA GLU A 322 10.26 14.34 6.89
C GLU A 322 9.29 13.93 8.01
N LYS A 323 9.44 14.51 9.20
CA LYS A 323 8.53 14.25 10.33
C LYS A 323 7.08 14.59 10.00
N ASN A 324 6.84 15.71 9.30
CA ASN A 324 5.50 16.13 8.92
C ASN A 324 4.92 15.30 7.76
N ILE A 325 5.76 14.82 6.81
CA ILE A 325 5.35 13.90 5.74
C ILE A 325 4.77 12.63 6.35
N TYR A 326 5.47 11.96 7.27
CA TYR A 326 4.96 10.75 7.93
C TYR A 326 3.73 11.04 8.79
N ARG A 327 3.70 12.15 9.52
CA ARG A 327 2.56 12.54 10.36
C ARG A 327 1.29 12.79 9.54
N PHE A 328 1.38 13.61 8.48
CA PHE A 328 0.22 13.98 7.67
C PHE A 328 -0.12 12.92 6.64
N GLY A 329 0.85 12.11 6.21
CA GLY A 329 0.65 10.90 5.40
C GLY A 329 0.06 9.74 6.18
N MET A 330 0.00 9.86 7.53
CA MET A 330 -0.53 8.84 8.44
C MET A 330 0.20 7.50 8.31
N GLY A 331 1.53 7.54 8.23
CA GLY A 331 2.43 6.39 8.27
C GLY A 331 3.40 6.51 9.43
N PHE A 332 4.34 5.59 9.52
CA PHE A 332 5.43 5.69 10.49
C PHE A 332 6.79 5.65 9.79
N ASN A 333 7.77 6.35 10.37
CA ASN A 333 9.14 6.35 9.88
C ASN A 333 9.90 5.15 10.47
N SER A 334 10.21 4.16 9.64
CA SER A 334 10.97 2.97 10.06
C SER A 334 12.41 3.28 10.50
N ALA A 335 13.02 4.34 9.97
CA ALA A 335 14.36 4.78 10.36
C ALA A 335 14.45 5.31 11.80
N GLN A 336 13.33 5.68 12.41
CA GLN A 336 13.24 6.11 13.81
C GLN A 336 13.06 4.95 14.81
N LEU A 337 13.09 3.71 14.34
CA LEU A 337 13.24 2.54 15.20
C LEU A 337 14.69 2.56 15.72
N GLY A 338 14.94 3.28 16.83
CA GLY A 338 16.29 3.33 17.41
C GLY A 338 16.76 1.96 17.90
N ASP A 339 18.08 1.80 18.07
CA ASP A 339 18.78 0.57 18.49
C ASP A 339 18.44 0.09 19.93
N GLY A 340 17.32 0.51 20.51
CA GLY A 340 16.91 0.16 21.87
C GLY A 340 15.76 -0.84 21.94
N ASN A 341 15.62 -1.52 23.06
CA ASN A 341 14.46 -2.35 23.42
C ASN A 341 13.17 -1.50 23.38
N VAL A 342 12.52 -1.47 22.22
CA VAL A 342 11.25 -0.75 22.04
C VAL A 342 10.12 -1.67 22.49
N THR A 343 9.37 -1.24 23.52
CA THR A 343 8.24 -2.01 24.05
C THR A 343 7.07 -2.07 23.05
N ASN A 344 6.26 -3.12 23.13
CA ASN A 344 5.06 -3.28 22.31
C ASN A 344 4.10 -2.08 22.38
N VAL A 345 4.03 -1.40 23.52
CA VAL A 345 3.22 -0.19 23.69
C VAL A 345 3.72 0.94 22.79
N VAL A 346 5.02 1.12 22.69
CA VAL A 346 5.63 2.15 21.82
C VAL A 346 5.43 1.78 20.37
N ILE A 347 5.61 0.50 20.01
CA ILE A 347 5.33 0.00 18.66
C ILE A 347 3.88 0.28 18.26
N LYS A 348 2.91 -0.17 19.07
CA LYS A 348 1.47 0.09 18.84
C LYS A 348 1.15 1.58 18.73
N SER A 349 1.78 2.43 19.55
CA SER A 349 1.59 3.88 19.47
C SER A 349 2.07 4.47 18.14
N ARG A 350 3.14 3.92 17.55
CA ARG A 350 3.64 4.35 16.23
C ARG A 350 2.70 3.95 15.10
N TYR A 351 2.05 2.80 15.19
CA TYR A 351 1.05 2.34 14.23
C TYR A 351 -0.30 3.05 14.34
N ALA A 352 -0.57 3.81 15.39
CA ALA A 352 -1.90 4.39 15.66
C ALA A 352 -2.44 5.28 14.51
N LEU A 353 -1.58 6.04 13.83
CA LEU A 353 -1.99 6.86 12.69
C LEU A 353 -2.26 6.02 11.44
N LEU A 354 -1.44 5.00 11.21
CA LEU A 354 -1.62 4.05 10.12
C LEU A 354 -2.92 3.25 10.32
N ASP A 355 -3.20 2.79 11.53
CA ASP A 355 -4.46 2.16 11.91
C ASP A 355 -5.67 3.04 11.59
N LEU A 356 -5.60 4.32 11.97
CA LEU A 356 -6.68 5.25 11.70
C LEU A 356 -6.91 5.44 10.19
N LYS A 357 -5.85 5.47 9.39
CA LYS A 357 -5.91 5.53 7.91
C LYS A 357 -6.59 4.29 7.36
N CYS A 358 -6.11 3.11 7.78
CA CYS A 358 -6.61 1.80 7.30
C CYS A 358 -8.06 1.55 7.74
N ASN A 359 -8.46 1.90 8.97
CA ASN A 359 -9.84 1.78 9.45
C ASN A 359 -10.84 2.59 8.60
N LYS A 360 -10.45 3.76 8.12
CA LYS A 360 -11.29 4.56 7.22
C LYS A 360 -11.47 3.91 5.84
N LEU A 361 -10.42 3.29 5.32
CA LEU A 361 -10.47 2.61 4.03
C LEU A 361 -11.20 1.28 4.12
N GLU A 362 -11.05 0.55 5.23
CA GLU A 362 -11.73 -0.72 5.51
C GLU A 362 -13.26 -0.63 5.35
N ILE A 363 -13.87 0.46 5.83
CA ILE A 363 -15.32 0.67 5.67
C ILE A 363 -15.73 0.66 4.19
N ARG A 364 -14.92 1.26 3.31
CA ARG A 364 -15.16 1.28 1.86
C ARG A 364 -14.82 -0.03 1.21
N MET A 365 -13.77 -0.67 1.68
CA MET A 365 -13.35 -1.99 1.22
C MET A 365 -14.41 -3.05 1.50
N LYS A 366 -15.03 -3.04 2.69
CA LYS A 366 -16.19 -3.90 3.00
C LYS A 366 -17.35 -3.70 2.01
N GLN A 367 -17.65 -2.47 1.62
CA GLN A 367 -18.70 -2.19 0.63
C GLN A 367 -18.31 -2.65 -0.78
N PHE A 368 -17.04 -2.49 -1.13
CA PHE A 368 -16.47 -2.94 -2.40
C PHE A 368 -16.49 -4.47 -2.49
N LEU A 369 -15.96 -5.17 -1.50
CA LEU A 369 -15.93 -6.63 -1.44
C LEU A 369 -17.33 -7.25 -1.42
N LYS A 370 -18.32 -6.63 -0.75
CA LYS A 370 -19.72 -7.10 -0.79
C LYS A 370 -20.29 -7.15 -2.21
N LYS A 371 -19.90 -6.24 -3.09
CA LYS A 371 -20.32 -6.25 -4.49
C LYS A 371 -19.68 -7.40 -5.25
N ILE A 372 -18.40 -7.67 -5.02
CA ILE A 372 -17.65 -8.78 -5.62
C ILE A 372 -18.20 -10.11 -5.14
N VAL A 373 -18.36 -10.29 -3.82
CA VAL A 373 -18.95 -11.49 -3.21
C VAL A 373 -20.33 -11.78 -3.77
N LYS A 374 -21.14 -10.75 -4.04
CA LYS A 374 -22.45 -10.94 -4.67
C LYS A 374 -22.36 -11.62 -6.05
N VAL A 375 -21.34 -11.29 -6.83
CA VAL A 375 -21.11 -11.92 -8.14
C VAL A 375 -20.65 -13.36 -7.97
N VAL A 376 -19.70 -13.59 -7.07
CA VAL A 376 -19.17 -14.94 -6.79
C VAL A 376 -20.25 -15.85 -6.27
N ILE A 377 -21.07 -15.41 -5.31
CA ILE A 377 -22.21 -16.21 -4.79
C ILE A 377 -23.23 -16.49 -5.90
N GLY A 378 -23.52 -15.50 -6.75
CA GLY A 378 -24.40 -15.71 -7.91
C GLY A 378 -23.87 -16.80 -8.83
N GLU A 379 -22.57 -16.85 -9.05
CA GLU A 379 -21.89 -17.87 -9.86
C GLU A 379 -21.92 -19.24 -9.17
N ILE A 380 -21.60 -19.31 -7.88
CA ILE A 380 -21.68 -20.57 -7.09
C ILE A 380 -23.09 -21.15 -7.12
N ASN A 381 -24.10 -20.32 -6.84
CA ASN A 381 -25.50 -20.75 -6.84
C ASN A 381 -25.94 -21.22 -8.25
N ARG A 382 -25.43 -20.60 -9.30
CA ARG A 382 -25.71 -21.00 -10.69
C ARG A 382 -25.11 -22.37 -11.03
N ILE A 383 -23.88 -22.61 -10.59
CA ILE A 383 -23.15 -23.86 -10.90
C ILE A 383 -23.68 -25.00 -10.02
N ASP A 384 -23.77 -24.79 -8.70
CA ASP A 384 -24.03 -25.85 -7.72
C ASP A 384 -25.52 -26.02 -7.44
N GLY A 385 -26.39 -25.13 -7.95
CA GLY A 385 -27.83 -25.16 -7.71
C GLY A 385 -28.22 -24.85 -6.27
N THR A 386 -27.39 -24.09 -5.54
CA THR A 386 -27.58 -23.65 -4.16
C THR A 386 -28.28 -22.30 -4.07
N ASP A 387 -28.62 -21.84 -2.86
CA ASP A 387 -29.26 -20.53 -2.62
C ASP A 387 -28.53 -19.77 -1.49
N TYR A 388 -27.21 -19.68 -1.57
CA TYR A 388 -26.40 -18.91 -0.63
C TYR A 388 -26.65 -17.41 -0.80
N GLN A 389 -26.52 -16.68 0.32
CA GLN A 389 -26.73 -15.23 0.35
C GLN A 389 -25.45 -14.49 0.72
N VAL A 390 -25.35 -13.22 0.32
CA VAL A 390 -24.22 -12.35 0.73
C VAL A 390 -24.13 -12.19 2.25
N ALA A 391 -25.23 -12.42 2.97
CA ALA A 391 -25.27 -12.39 4.43
C ALA A 391 -24.55 -13.56 5.10
N ASP A 392 -24.34 -14.66 4.36
CA ASP A 392 -23.61 -15.85 4.84
C ASP A 392 -22.09 -15.66 4.80
N VAL A 393 -21.63 -14.50 4.32
CA VAL A 393 -20.22 -14.15 4.19
C VAL A 393 -19.89 -12.94 5.05
N TRP A 394 -18.82 -13.04 5.82
CA TRP A 394 -18.29 -11.94 6.64
C TRP A 394 -16.83 -11.65 6.31
N PHE A 395 -16.33 -10.46 6.74
CA PHE A 395 -15.00 -9.96 6.41
C PHE A 395 -14.18 -9.76 7.68
N ASP A 396 -13.00 -10.37 7.72
CA ASP A 396 -12.00 -10.17 8.78
C ASP A 396 -10.79 -9.42 8.24
N PHE A 397 -10.49 -8.27 8.87
CA PHE A 397 -9.32 -7.45 8.55
C PHE A 397 -8.36 -7.44 9.73
N LYS A 398 -7.95 -8.64 10.17
CA LYS A 398 -6.89 -8.74 11.17
C LYS A 398 -5.60 -8.20 10.59
N ARG A 399 -4.98 -7.30 11.33
CA ARG A 399 -3.72 -6.67 10.94
C ARG A 399 -2.64 -7.10 11.93
N GLU A 400 -1.52 -7.52 11.39
CA GLU A 400 -0.39 -7.91 12.19
C GLU A 400 0.52 -6.72 12.42
N VAL A 401 0.81 -6.43 13.67
CA VAL A 401 1.78 -5.42 14.09
C VAL A 401 3.05 -6.15 14.48
N MET A 402 4.20 -5.66 14.02
CA MET A 402 5.49 -6.16 14.51
C MET A 402 5.52 -6.10 16.03
N THR A 403 5.93 -7.19 16.67
CA THR A 403 6.00 -7.31 18.12
C THR A 403 7.44 -7.55 18.55
N ASN A 404 7.78 -7.07 19.74
CA ASN A 404 9.07 -7.37 20.35
C ASN A 404 8.98 -8.75 21.04
N ALA A 405 9.77 -9.71 20.56
CA ALA A 405 9.77 -11.08 21.08
C ALA A 405 10.11 -11.15 22.59
N GLN A 406 11.01 -10.30 23.09
CA GLN A 406 11.33 -10.24 24.51
C GLN A 406 10.18 -9.70 25.34
N ASP A 407 9.49 -8.67 24.82
CA ASP A 407 8.32 -8.09 25.47
C ASP A 407 7.15 -9.07 25.50
N ASN A 408 6.95 -9.85 24.42
CA ASN A 408 5.96 -10.92 24.36
C ASN A 408 6.27 -12.03 25.37
N ALA A 409 7.51 -12.50 25.41
CA ALA A 409 7.91 -13.51 26.40
C ALA A 409 7.73 -13.04 27.85
N GLN A 410 7.96 -11.74 28.11
CA GLN A 410 7.74 -11.14 29.44
C GLN A 410 6.24 -11.03 29.77
N ILE A 411 5.39 -10.72 28.78
CA ILE A 411 3.94 -10.69 28.92
C ILE A 411 3.41 -12.10 29.19
N GLU A 412 3.84 -13.10 28.41
CA GLU A 412 3.46 -14.50 28.60
C GLU A 412 3.88 -15.01 29.98
N LEU A 413 5.10 -14.70 30.42
CA LEU A 413 5.57 -15.05 31.75
C LEU A 413 4.71 -14.40 32.83
N THR A 414 4.36 -13.11 32.66
CA THR A 414 3.52 -12.37 33.61
C THR A 414 2.10 -12.94 33.66
N ASP A 415 1.56 -13.34 32.52
CA ASP A 415 0.20 -13.93 32.44
C ASP A 415 0.19 -15.36 33.03
N ALA A 416 1.22 -16.15 32.78
CA ALA A 416 1.39 -17.45 33.43
C ALA A 416 1.52 -17.30 34.97
N GLN A 417 2.28 -16.28 35.44
CA GLN A 417 2.36 -15.98 36.88
C GLN A 417 1.01 -15.55 37.46
N LYS A 418 0.23 -14.73 36.77
CA LYS A 418 -1.14 -14.36 37.20
C LYS A 418 -2.06 -15.58 37.28
N GLN A 419 -2.05 -16.45 36.26
CA GLN A 419 -2.80 -17.70 36.27
C GLN A 419 -2.41 -18.58 37.46
N GLN A 420 -1.11 -18.74 37.71
CA GLN A 420 -0.62 -19.50 38.86
C GLN A 420 -1.07 -18.90 40.19
N ILE A 421 -1.04 -17.56 40.34
CA ILE A 421 -1.54 -16.89 41.53
C ILE A 421 -3.04 -17.11 41.69
N GLN A 422 -3.83 -17.01 40.63
CA GLN A 422 -5.28 -17.27 40.65
C GLN A 422 -5.58 -18.69 41.07
N ILE A 423 -4.90 -19.69 40.48
CA ILE A 423 -5.02 -21.10 40.83
C ILE A 423 -4.66 -21.31 42.31
N ASN A 424 -3.57 -20.73 42.81
CA ASN A 424 -3.17 -20.82 44.20
C ASN A 424 -4.23 -20.22 45.17
N ILE A 425 -4.84 -19.10 44.79
CA ILE A 425 -5.94 -18.48 45.54
C ILE A 425 -7.13 -19.44 45.62
N ILE A 426 -7.51 -20.08 44.50
CA ILE A 426 -8.63 -21.03 44.46
C ILE A 426 -8.33 -22.27 45.28
N LEU A 427 -7.12 -22.82 45.18
CA LEU A 427 -6.68 -23.95 45.99
C LEU A 427 -6.65 -23.61 47.48
N SER A 428 -6.38 -22.34 47.85
CA SER A 428 -6.45 -21.92 49.26
C SER A 428 -7.87 -21.88 49.83
N LEU A 429 -8.89 -21.97 48.97
CA LEU A 429 -10.31 -22.08 49.37
C LEU A 429 -10.76 -23.53 49.55
N GLN A 430 -9.85 -24.48 49.39
CA GLN A 430 -10.09 -25.89 49.66
C GLN A 430 -10.56 -26.08 51.14
N GLY A 431 -11.73 -26.68 51.30
CA GLY A 431 -12.39 -26.78 52.65
C GLY A 431 -13.45 -25.69 52.88
N VAL A 432 -13.59 -24.69 52.04
CA VAL A 432 -14.67 -23.70 51.98
C VAL A 432 -15.60 -23.93 50.81
N LEU A 433 -15.03 -24.31 49.69
CA LEU A 433 -15.71 -24.70 48.45
C LEU A 433 -15.56 -26.23 48.25
N ASP A 434 -16.50 -26.84 47.55
CA ASP A 434 -16.42 -28.24 47.13
C ASP A 434 -15.38 -28.42 46.00
N ASP A 435 -14.77 -29.58 45.92
CA ASP A 435 -13.68 -29.91 44.99
C ASP A 435 -14.12 -29.77 43.51
N GLU A 436 -15.39 -30.10 43.22
CA GLU A 436 -15.95 -29.95 41.86
C GLU A 436 -15.96 -28.48 41.41
N THR A 437 -16.40 -27.55 42.26
CA THR A 437 -16.39 -26.11 41.98
C THR A 437 -14.98 -25.58 41.84
N ILE A 438 -14.02 -26.06 42.63
CA ILE A 438 -12.60 -25.66 42.53
C ILE A 438 -12.04 -26.08 41.18
N ILE A 439 -12.27 -27.35 40.78
CA ILE A 439 -11.76 -27.86 39.49
C ILE A 439 -12.40 -27.14 38.31
N GLN A 440 -13.72 -26.92 38.31
CA GLN A 440 -14.41 -26.16 37.27
C GLN A 440 -13.82 -24.75 37.12
N THR A 441 -13.59 -24.06 38.22
CA THR A 441 -13.01 -22.72 38.21
C THR A 441 -11.55 -22.70 37.70
N ILE A 442 -10.77 -23.74 38.04
CA ILE A 442 -9.40 -23.89 37.49
C ILE A 442 -9.46 -24.17 35.98
N CYS A 443 -10.40 -24.99 35.51
CA CYS A 443 -10.59 -25.26 34.10
C CYS A 443 -10.95 -24.00 33.31
N GLU A 444 -11.83 -23.13 33.85
CA GLU A 444 -12.15 -21.83 33.27
C GLU A 444 -10.92 -20.91 33.15
N ILE A 445 -10.01 -20.91 34.16
CA ILE A 445 -8.79 -20.11 34.14
C ILE A 445 -7.80 -20.63 33.09
N LEU A 446 -7.74 -21.93 32.88
CA LEU A 446 -6.84 -22.58 31.95
C LEU A 446 -7.43 -22.75 30.54
N ASP A 447 -8.65 -22.26 30.31
CA ASP A 447 -9.41 -22.38 29.05
C ASP A 447 -9.53 -23.87 28.60
N ILE A 448 -9.82 -24.74 29.56
CA ILE A 448 -10.01 -26.17 29.35
C ILE A 448 -11.50 -26.52 29.61
N ASP A 449 -12.12 -27.29 28.71
CA ASP A 449 -13.49 -27.73 28.93
C ASP A 449 -13.52 -28.75 30.05
N TYR A 450 -14.30 -28.45 31.09
CA TYR A 450 -14.46 -29.34 32.26
C TYR A 450 -15.00 -30.72 31.86
N GLU A 451 -15.92 -30.80 30.90
CA GLU A 451 -16.50 -32.06 30.44
C GLU A 451 -15.45 -32.99 29.80
N ASP A 452 -14.39 -32.46 29.20
CA ASP A 452 -13.30 -33.24 28.59
C ASP A 452 -12.39 -33.93 29.63
N ILE A 453 -12.37 -33.42 30.86
CA ILE A 453 -11.49 -33.94 31.91
C ILE A 453 -12.26 -34.61 33.07
N LYS A 454 -13.56 -34.40 33.16
CA LYS A 454 -14.42 -34.93 34.23
C LYS A 454 -14.27 -36.43 34.41
N ASP A 455 -14.26 -37.22 33.33
CA ASP A 455 -14.09 -38.66 33.35
C ASP A 455 -12.66 -39.13 33.67
N LYS A 456 -11.70 -38.22 33.77
CA LYS A 456 -10.28 -38.48 34.09
C LYS A 456 -9.92 -38.11 35.52
N LEU A 457 -10.86 -37.51 36.26
CA LEU A 457 -10.64 -37.18 37.66
C LEU A 457 -10.73 -38.46 38.51
N PRO A 458 -9.88 -38.64 39.52
CA PRO A 458 -9.96 -39.80 40.42
C PRO A 458 -11.27 -39.78 41.15
N GLU A 459 -11.98 -40.96 41.17
CA GLU A 459 -13.14 -41.14 42.01
C GLU A 459 -12.70 -41.03 43.50
N ASP A 460 -13.49 -40.35 44.32
CA ASP A 460 -13.23 -40.13 45.75
C ASP A 460 -12.91 -41.43 46.48
N GLU A 461 -11.65 -41.82 46.56
CA GLU A 461 -11.11 -42.67 47.61
C GLU A 461 -10.24 -41.80 48.53
N GLU A 462 -10.60 -41.81 49.79
CA GLU A 462 -9.90 -41.17 50.92
C GLU A 462 -8.43 -41.66 51.04
N GLN A 463 -7.52 -41.27 50.13
CA GLN A 463 -6.08 -41.36 50.37
C GLN A 463 -5.33 -40.65 49.22
N ASP A 464 -4.66 -39.58 49.54
CA ASP A 464 -3.40 -39.04 49.06
C ASP A 464 -3.40 -37.52 48.79
N ASN A 465 -3.55 -36.78 49.85
CA ASN A 465 -3.10 -35.38 49.92
C ASN A 465 -1.57 -35.20 49.88
N GLN A 466 -0.80 -36.26 49.57
CA GLN A 466 0.67 -36.21 49.51
C GLN A 466 1.24 -36.10 48.08
N LEU A 467 0.47 -36.45 47.05
CA LEU A 467 0.99 -36.36 45.65
C LEU A 467 0.90 -34.96 45.07
N ALA A 468 -0.09 -34.16 45.44
CA ALA A 468 -0.23 -32.76 44.92
C ALA A 468 0.85 -31.83 45.48
N GLN A 469 1.33 -32.05 46.71
CA GLN A 469 2.43 -31.24 47.27
C GLN A 469 3.80 -31.59 46.67
N SER A 470 4.04 -32.87 46.36
CA SER A 470 5.35 -33.27 45.78
C SER A 470 5.57 -32.84 44.33
N THR A 471 4.47 -32.60 43.59
CA THR A 471 4.57 -32.14 42.19
C THR A 471 4.81 -30.64 42.08
N LEU A 472 4.42 -29.85 43.11
CA LEU A 472 4.63 -28.40 43.16
C LEU A 472 5.99 -28.01 43.72
N GLU A 473 6.66 -28.85 44.50
CA GLU A 473 8.02 -28.57 45.01
C GLU A 473 9.15 -28.80 43.96
N GLY A 474 8.83 -29.47 42.86
CA GLY A 474 9.79 -29.78 41.78
C GLY A 474 10.00 -28.70 40.75
N ILE A 475 9.30 -27.56 40.81
CA ILE A 475 9.34 -26.49 39.78
C ILE A 475 9.82 -25.16 40.38
N VAL A 476 10.71 -25.19 41.37
CA VAL A 476 11.45 -24.00 41.79
C VAL A 476 12.75 -23.98 41.02
N PRO A 477 13.04 -23.00 40.17
CA PRO A 477 14.37 -22.86 39.59
C PRO A 477 15.36 -22.55 40.74
N GLU A 478 16.40 -23.33 40.89
CA GLU A 478 17.56 -22.97 41.73
C GLU A 478 18.10 -21.60 41.28
N GLU A 479 18.04 -20.64 42.17
CA GLU A 479 18.82 -19.41 42.02
C GLU A 479 20.30 -19.78 42.06
N GLY A 480 20.90 -19.88 40.88
CA GLY A 480 22.35 -19.96 40.73
C GLY A 480 22.98 -18.64 41.16
N GLY A 481 23.42 -18.58 42.40
CA GLY A 481 24.31 -17.56 42.86
C GLY A 481 25.67 -17.73 42.17
N GLU A 482 25.97 -16.88 41.22
CA GLU A 482 27.36 -16.65 40.79
C GLU A 482 27.95 -15.50 41.64
N ASP A 483 28.84 -15.89 42.53
CA ASP A 483 29.81 -14.99 43.18
C ASP A 483 30.65 -14.33 42.07
N ILE A 484 30.57 -13.01 42.00
CA ILE A 484 31.54 -12.21 41.23
C ILE A 484 32.55 -11.71 42.23
N ASP A 485 33.70 -12.37 42.28
CA ASP A 485 34.95 -11.85 42.82
C ASP A 485 35.70 -11.07 41.73
N GLU A 486 36.07 -9.79 42.07
CA GLU A 486 37.02 -8.83 41.47
C GLU A 486 36.65 -8.23 40.10
#